data_b1c56970687786ad2f024f474ec019c4
#
_entry.id   b1c56970687786ad2f024f474ec019c4
#
_cell.length_a   1.000
_cell.length_b   1.000
_cell.length_c   1.000
_cell.angle_alpha   90.00
_cell.angle_beta   90.00
_cell.angle_gamma   90.00
#
_symmetry.space_group_name_H-M   'P 1'
#
loop_
_entity.id
_entity.type
_entity.pdbx_description
1 polymer ?
#
loop_
_entity_poly.entity_id
_entity_poly.type
_entity_poly.pdbx_seq_one_letter_code
_entity_poly.pdbx_strand_id
1 'polypeptide(L)'
;MTHPRTCLAIGLAVLGIAPAIHSQPRQPPDPMKAITTSFNNVHKNLLEMAEDFPADKYGFKPKPEMRSFGEVLVHVFSGTTYAAKAGRGEAVQWNELDPKSYVDKAAVVAGFKKAIAEADATLKATPSTRFAASPEPWLSVIEHSAEHYGLLVAYYRLNNLVPPVSRPKK
;
A
#
# COMPACT_ATOMS: atom_id res chain seq x y z
N MET A 1 -71.93 -44.40 -33.73
CA MET A 1 -71.67 -44.31 -32.28
C MET A 1 -70.16 -44.26 -32.11
N THR A 2 -69.58 -43.10 -31.95
CA THR A 2 -68.13 -42.86 -31.85
C THR A 2 -67.82 -42.29 -30.49
N HIS A 3 -67.05 -43.05 -29.69
CA HIS A 3 -66.56 -42.58 -28.36
C HIS A 3 -65.33 -41.76 -28.53
N PRO A 4 -65.17 -40.59 -27.83
CA PRO A 4 -63.92 -39.83 -27.80
C PRO A 4 -63.01 -40.43 -26.73
N ARG A 5 -61.73 -40.65 -27.10
CA ARG A 5 -60.67 -41.05 -26.22
C ARG A 5 -60.04 -39.77 -25.59
N THR A 6 -60.23 -39.64 -24.31
CA THR A 6 -59.63 -38.58 -23.53
C THR A 6 -58.16 -38.97 -23.18
N CYS A 7 -57.18 -38.27 -23.77
CA CYS A 7 -55.75 -38.42 -23.36
C CYS A 7 -55.45 -37.55 -22.14
N LEU A 8 -55.12 -38.19 -21.03
CA LEU A 8 -54.68 -37.55 -19.82
C LEU A 8 -53.14 -37.28 -19.89
N ALA A 9 -52.75 -36.07 -20.07
CA ALA A 9 -51.34 -35.68 -20.05
C ALA A 9 -50.85 -35.46 -18.58
N ILE A 10 -49.98 -36.34 -18.10
CA ILE A 10 -49.35 -36.22 -16.79
C ILE A 10 -48.12 -35.32 -16.96
N GLY A 11 -48.24 -34.08 -16.50
CA GLY A 11 -47.11 -33.14 -16.43
C GLY A 11 -46.19 -33.49 -15.27
N LEU A 12 -44.95 -33.91 -15.57
CA LEU A 12 -43.92 -34.17 -14.59
C LEU A 12 -43.25 -32.82 -14.21
N ALA A 13 -43.60 -32.27 -13.05
CA ALA A 13 -42.93 -31.08 -12.53
C ALA A 13 -41.57 -31.48 -11.93
N VAL A 14 -40.47 -31.15 -12.62
CA VAL A 14 -39.11 -31.28 -12.10
C VAL A 14 -38.86 -30.12 -11.21
N LEU A 15 -38.93 -30.26 -9.88
CA LEU A 15 -38.41 -29.31 -8.91
C LEU A 15 -36.87 -29.33 -8.95
N GLY A 16 -36.29 -28.34 -9.62
CA GLY A 16 -34.87 -28.10 -9.60
C GLY A 16 -34.44 -27.61 -8.19
N ILE A 17 -33.75 -28.46 -7.44
CA ILE A 17 -33.07 -28.03 -6.19
C ILE A 17 -31.85 -27.23 -6.61
N ALA A 18 -31.94 -25.89 -6.56
CA ALA A 18 -30.78 -25.02 -6.73
C ALA A 18 -29.84 -25.26 -5.54
N PRO A 19 -28.53 -25.52 -5.78
CA PRO A 19 -27.58 -25.63 -4.67
C PRO A 19 -27.50 -24.29 -3.95
N ALA A 20 -27.82 -24.28 -2.66
CA ALA A 20 -27.61 -23.14 -1.80
C ALA A 20 -26.09 -22.86 -1.73
N ILE A 21 -25.67 -21.78 -2.40
CA ILE A 21 -24.29 -21.29 -2.28
C ILE A 21 -24.13 -20.80 -0.84
N HIS A 22 -23.65 -21.67 0.04
CA HIS A 22 -23.20 -21.31 1.38
C HIS A 22 -21.95 -20.46 1.21
N SER A 23 -22.10 -19.14 1.19
CA SER A 23 -20.97 -18.26 1.39
C SER A 23 -20.44 -18.51 2.81
N GLN A 24 -19.29 -19.18 2.92
CA GLN A 24 -18.59 -19.35 4.19
C GLN A 24 -18.40 -17.97 4.81
N PRO A 25 -18.72 -17.78 6.11
CA PRO A 25 -18.42 -16.53 6.78
C PRO A 25 -16.93 -16.24 6.62
N ARG A 26 -16.60 -15.13 5.94
CA ARG A 26 -15.22 -14.70 5.81
C ARG A 26 -14.71 -14.39 7.21
N GLN A 27 -13.73 -15.15 7.69
CA GLN A 27 -13.06 -14.80 8.95
C GLN A 27 -12.54 -13.36 8.82
N PRO A 28 -12.71 -12.51 9.86
CA PRO A 28 -12.13 -11.19 9.85
C PRO A 28 -10.62 -11.30 9.62
N PRO A 29 -10.04 -10.45 8.76
CA PRO A 29 -8.62 -10.51 8.48
C PRO A 29 -7.84 -10.28 9.79
N ASP A 30 -6.75 -11.04 9.98
CA ASP A 30 -5.78 -10.79 11.04
C ASP A 30 -5.27 -9.35 10.92
N PRO A 31 -5.46 -8.49 11.95
CA PRO A 31 -5.06 -7.09 11.90
C PRO A 31 -3.57 -6.90 11.59
N MET A 32 -2.71 -7.74 12.14
CA MET A 32 -1.27 -7.70 11.89
C MET A 32 -0.95 -8.00 10.42
N LYS A 33 -1.61 -9.00 9.83
CA LYS A 33 -1.47 -9.33 8.42
C LYS A 33 -1.98 -8.21 7.52
N ALA A 34 -3.10 -7.59 7.86
CA ALA A 34 -3.68 -6.49 7.10
C ALA A 34 -2.73 -5.28 7.09
N ILE A 35 -2.19 -4.89 8.24
CA ILE A 35 -1.23 -3.80 8.39
C ILE A 35 0.07 -4.09 7.63
N THR A 36 0.65 -5.28 7.81
CA THR A 36 1.87 -5.68 7.10
C THR A 36 1.67 -5.63 5.59
N THR A 37 0.52 -6.09 5.11
CA THR A 37 0.19 -6.04 3.68
C THR A 37 0.07 -4.59 3.19
N SER A 38 -0.61 -3.71 3.94
CA SER A 38 -0.78 -2.30 3.58
C SER A 38 0.56 -1.55 3.59
N PHE A 39 1.38 -1.77 4.62
CA PHE A 39 2.73 -1.23 4.72
C PHE A 39 3.58 -1.61 3.49
N ASN A 40 3.64 -2.91 3.20
CA ASN A 40 4.45 -3.41 2.09
C ASN A 40 3.96 -2.90 0.73
N ASN A 41 2.64 -2.81 0.52
CA ASN A 41 2.08 -2.34 -0.75
C ASN A 41 2.39 -0.85 -1.01
N VAL A 42 2.17 0.02 -0.03
CA VAL A 42 2.42 1.46 -0.22
C VAL A 42 3.91 1.74 -0.40
N HIS A 43 4.78 1.10 0.38
CA HIS A 43 6.22 1.31 0.29
C HIS A 43 6.82 0.70 -0.98
N LYS A 44 6.31 -0.45 -1.45
CA LYS A 44 6.67 -0.99 -2.77
C LYS A 44 6.37 0.00 -3.88
N ASN A 45 5.16 0.55 -3.90
CA ASN A 45 4.74 1.51 -4.93
C ASN A 45 5.61 2.78 -4.90
N LEU A 46 5.91 3.30 -3.71
CA LEU A 46 6.79 4.46 -3.53
C LEU A 46 8.23 4.17 -3.97
N LEU A 47 8.75 2.98 -3.65
CA LEU A 47 10.09 2.57 -4.07
C LEU A 47 10.17 2.41 -5.60
N GLU A 48 9.16 1.82 -6.24
CA GLU A 48 9.07 1.75 -7.70
C GLU A 48 9.08 3.15 -8.33
N MET A 49 8.37 4.12 -7.74
CA MET A 49 8.42 5.51 -8.19
C MET A 49 9.81 6.12 -8.01
N ALA A 50 10.46 5.89 -6.86
CA ALA A 50 11.80 6.39 -6.60
C ALA A 50 12.82 5.82 -7.61
N GLU A 51 12.74 4.53 -7.92
CA GLU A 51 13.64 3.88 -8.87
C GLU A 51 13.38 4.31 -10.33
N ASP A 52 12.14 4.54 -10.69
CA ASP A 52 11.73 4.85 -12.06
C ASP A 52 11.91 6.34 -12.44
N PHE A 53 11.66 7.26 -11.50
CA PHE A 53 11.70 8.70 -11.80
C PHE A 53 13.08 9.12 -12.32
N PRO A 54 13.17 9.93 -13.42
CA PRO A 54 14.45 10.32 -14.01
C PRO A 54 15.37 11.07 -13.03
N ALA A 55 16.64 10.70 -13.03
CA ALA A 55 17.61 11.26 -12.07
C ALA A 55 17.78 12.79 -12.22
N ASP A 56 17.77 13.29 -13.44
CA ASP A 56 17.83 14.72 -13.76
C ASP A 56 16.62 15.52 -13.27
N LYS A 57 15.53 14.84 -12.92
CA LYS A 57 14.28 15.42 -12.42
C LYS A 57 14.08 15.31 -10.91
N TYR A 58 15.02 14.69 -10.17
CA TYR A 58 14.90 14.56 -8.71
C TYR A 58 14.83 15.90 -7.98
N GLY A 59 15.43 16.93 -8.55
CA GLY A 59 15.35 18.32 -8.04
C GLY A 59 14.08 19.07 -8.45
N PHE A 60 13.17 18.49 -9.26
CA PHE A 60 11.97 19.17 -9.73
C PHE A 60 11.06 19.54 -8.57
N LYS A 61 10.65 20.81 -8.52
CA LYS A 61 9.67 21.40 -7.60
C LYS A 61 8.49 21.95 -8.40
N PRO A 62 7.25 21.55 -8.11
CA PRO A 62 6.06 22.14 -8.76
C PRO A 62 5.95 23.65 -8.54
N LYS A 63 6.37 24.12 -7.35
CA LYS A 63 6.50 25.51 -6.97
C LYS A 63 7.74 25.70 -6.08
N PRO A 64 8.34 26.91 -6.06
CA PRO A 64 9.56 27.15 -5.28
C PRO A 64 9.46 26.77 -3.79
N GLU A 65 8.30 26.99 -3.18
CA GLU A 65 8.04 26.71 -1.76
C GLU A 65 7.77 25.24 -1.45
N MET A 66 7.58 24.41 -2.48
CA MET A 66 7.35 22.98 -2.31
C MET A 66 8.68 22.20 -2.19
N ARG A 67 8.63 21.03 -1.58
CA ARG A 67 9.73 20.06 -1.63
C ARG A 67 9.96 19.60 -3.08
N SER A 68 11.20 19.29 -3.42
CA SER A 68 11.50 18.56 -4.65
C SER A 68 11.06 17.10 -4.56
N PHE A 69 11.03 16.40 -5.71
CA PHE A 69 10.70 14.97 -5.73
C PHE A 69 11.58 14.16 -4.79
N GLY A 70 12.91 14.39 -4.80
CA GLY A 70 13.83 13.72 -3.88
C GLY A 70 13.60 14.10 -2.43
N GLU A 71 13.35 15.38 -2.12
CA GLU A 71 13.07 15.86 -0.76
C GLU A 71 11.75 15.25 -0.22
N VAL A 72 10.72 15.03 -1.05
CA VAL A 72 9.51 14.31 -0.63
C VAL A 72 9.83 12.87 -0.25
N LEU A 73 10.65 12.16 -1.02
CA LEU A 73 11.06 10.79 -0.69
C LEU A 73 11.86 10.74 0.63
N VAL A 74 12.78 11.69 0.86
CA VAL A 74 13.52 11.77 2.13
C VAL A 74 12.57 11.97 3.30
N HIS A 75 11.57 12.83 3.15
CA HIS A 75 10.52 13.05 4.14
C HIS A 75 9.73 11.75 4.42
N VAL A 76 9.33 11.01 3.39
CA VAL A 76 8.61 9.73 3.53
C VAL A 76 9.43 8.72 4.31
N PHE A 77 10.70 8.50 3.94
CA PHE A 77 11.48 7.50 4.67
C PHE A 77 11.99 7.97 6.03
N SER A 78 11.94 9.26 6.33
CA SER A 78 12.07 9.76 7.69
C SER A 78 10.94 9.22 8.57
N GLY A 79 9.69 9.27 8.09
CA GLY A 79 8.53 8.68 8.74
C GLY A 79 8.65 7.16 8.91
N THR A 80 9.16 6.48 7.88
CA THR A 80 9.39 5.03 7.92
C THR A 80 10.43 4.65 8.98
N THR A 81 11.52 5.42 9.09
CA THR A 81 12.55 5.24 10.11
C THR A 81 12.01 5.51 11.52
N TYR A 82 11.21 6.57 11.67
CA TYR A 82 10.53 6.88 12.93
C TYR A 82 9.64 5.73 13.38
N ALA A 83 8.79 5.22 12.47
CA ALA A 83 7.88 4.11 12.78
C ALA A 83 8.63 2.83 13.19
N ALA A 84 9.76 2.52 12.57
CA ALA A 84 10.60 1.39 12.95
C ALA A 84 11.11 1.52 14.39
N LYS A 85 11.60 2.69 14.79
CA LYS A 85 12.07 2.96 16.15
C LYS A 85 10.92 2.90 17.16
N ALA A 86 9.84 3.61 16.91
CA ALA A 86 8.66 3.60 17.77
C ALA A 86 8.04 2.19 17.89
N GLY A 87 8.00 1.43 16.81
CA GLY A 87 7.53 0.04 16.80
C GLY A 87 8.38 -0.90 17.65
N ARG A 88 9.67 -0.62 17.84
CA ARG A 88 10.53 -1.32 18.81
C ARG A 88 10.30 -0.88 20.25
N GLY A 89 9.52 0.18 20.46
CA GLY A 89 9.26 0.76 21.79
C GLY A 89 10.34 1.73 22.25
N GLU A 90 11.14 2.27 21.33
CA GLU A 90 12.09 3.33 21.63
C GLU A 90 11.35 4.64 21.94
N ALA A 91 11.85 5.42 22.91
CA ALA A 91 11.37 6.78 23.12
C ALA A 91 11.94 7.66 22.02
N VAL A 92 11.14 7.97 21.01
CA VAL A 92 11.55 8.76 19.85
C VAL A 92 10.75 10.04 19.75
N GLN A 93 11.42 11.10 19.30
CA GLN A 93 10.77 12.31 18.84
C GLN A 93 10.86 12.37 17.32
N TRP A 94 9.85 12.97 16.70
CA TRP A 94 9.90 13.22 15.27
C TRP A 94 11.10 14.13 14.93
N ASN A 95 11.95 13.64 14.06
CA ASN A 95 13.05 14.40 13.49
C ASN A 95 13.22 13.98 12.02
N GLU A 96 12.98 14.94 11.13
CA GLU A 96 13.15 14.70 9.70
C GLU A 96 14.64 14.59 9.38
N LEU A 97 14.99 13.63 8.55
CA LEU A 97 16.36 13.49 8.04
C LEU A 97 16.69 14.68 7.13
N ASP A 98 17.92 15.17 7.22
CA ASP A 98 18.35 16.29 6.37
C ASP A 98 18.44 15.84 4.90
N PRO A 99 17.62 16.39 3.99
CA PRO A 99 17.65 16.04 2.58
C PRO A 99 19.00 16.29 1.91
N LYS A 100 19.80 17.22 2.42
CA LYS A 100 21.15 17.51 1.91
C LYS A 100 22.13 16.35 2.08
N SER A 101 21.85 15.42 2.99
CA SER A 101 22.63 14.19 3.15
C SER A 101 22.39 13.17 2.03
N TYR A 102 21.41 13.40 1.15
CA TYR A 102 21.00 12.51 0.06
C TYR A 102 21.15 13.24 -1.28
N VAL A 103 22.40 13.40 -1.69
CA VAL A 103 22.82 14.31 -2.78
C VAL A 103 22.35 13.93 -4.18
N ASP A 104 21.92 12.69 -4.40
CA ASP A 104 21.49 12.19 -5.69
C ASP A 104 20.40 11.08 -5.57
N LYS A 105 19.87 10.67 -6.71
CA LYS A 105 18.89 9.58 -6.81
C LYS A 105 19.38 8.29 -6.13
N ALA A 106 20.64 7.93 -6.32
CA ALA A 106 21.17 6.68 -5.79
C ALA A 106 21.19 6.70 -4.25
N ALA A 107 21.61 7.81 -3.66
CA ALA A 107 21.60 8.00 -2.20
C ALA A 107 20.16 7.97 -1.65
N VAL A 108 19.20 8.64 -2.29
CA VAL A 108 17.78 8.64 -1.88
C VAL A 108 17.20 7.22 -1.95
N VAL A 109 17.39 6.50 -3.07
CA VAL A 109 16.88 5.14 -3.24
C VAL A 109 17.51 4.19 -2.22
N ALA A 110 18.82 4.28 -1.99
CA ALA A 110 19.51 3.44 -0.99
C ALA A 110 19.00 3.70 0.43
N GLY A 111 18.83 4.97 0.81
CA GLY A 111 18.27 5.38 2.09
C GLY A 111 16.85 4.84 2.28
N PHE A 112 16.02 4.95 1.26
CA PHE A 112 14.64 4.47 1.32
C PHE A 112 14.56 2.94 1.42
N LYS A 113 15.35 2.20 0.63
CA LYS A 113 15.46 0.73 0.75
C LYS A 113 15.84 0.29 2.15
N LYS A 114 16.84 0.96 2.75
CA LYS A 114 17.28 0.69 4.12
C LYS A 114 16.15 0.91 5.13
N ALA A 115 15.46 2.05 5.05
CA ALA A 115 14.36 2.38 5.96
C ALA A 115 13.21 1.37 5.86
N ILE A 116 12.81 0.98 4.62
CA ILE A 116 11.78 -0.04 4.40
C ILE A 116 12.19 -1.39 4.99
N ALA A 117 13.42 -1.84 4.74
CA ALA A 117 13.90 -3.12 5.24
C ALA A 117 13.93 -3.17 6.78
N GLU A 118 14.38 -2.08 7.42
CA GLU A 118 14.38 -1.97 8.88
C GLU A 118 12.98 -1.97 9.47
N ALA A 119 12.06 -1.21 8.87
CA ALA A 119 10.68 -1.14 9.33
C ALA A 119 9.94 -2.48 9.13
N ASP A 120 10.09 -3.14 7.99
CA ASP A 120 9.49 -4.45 7.69
C ASP A 120 10.01 -5.53 8.67
N ALA A 121 11.33 -5.56 8.92
CA ALA A 121 11.92 -6.46 9.91
C ALA A 121 11.36 -6.20 11.32
N THR A 122 11.24 -4.94 11.71
CA THR A 122 10.66 -4.55 13.01
C THR A 122 9.20 -4.97 13.11
N LEU A 123 8.41 -4.72 12.09
CA LEU A 123 6.99 -5.07 12.07
C LEU A 123 6.80 -6.59 12.18
N LYS A 124 7.59 -7.38 11.47
CA LYS A 124 7.56 -8.85 11.54
C LYS A 124 8.01 -9.39 12.90
N ALA A 125 8.92 -8.71 13.57
CA ALA A 125 9.40 -9.10 14.90
C ALA A 125 8.49 -8.61 16.04
N THR A 126 7.51 -7.73 15.76
CA THR A 126 6.62 -7.16 16.78
C THR A 126 5.62 -8.23 17.27
N PRO A 127 5.59 -8.58 18.57
CA PRO A 127 4.60 -9.50 19.09
C PRO A 127 3.17 -8.95 18.90
N SER A 128 2.22 -9.84 18.62
CA SER A 128 0.81 -9.46 18.41
C SER A 128 0.20 -8.69 19.59
N THR A 129 0.62 -8.99 20.82
CA THR A 129 0.19 -8.28 22.03
C THR A 129 0.69 -6.84 22.07
N ARG A 130 1.94 -6.58 21.68
CA ARG A 130 2.48 -5.22 21.56
C ARG A 130 1.81 -4.47 20.43
N PHE A 131 1.63 -5.11 19.28
CA PHE A 131 0.93 -4.52 18.15
C PHE A 131 -0.50 -4.12 18.53
N ALA A 132 -1.26 -4.98 19.23
CA ALA A 132 -2.61 -4.66 19.67
C ALA A 132 -2.65 -3.50 20.68
N ALA A 133 -1.62 -3.38 21.54
CA ALA A 133 -1.53 -2.29 22.51
C ALA A 133 -1.12 -0.95 21.89
N SER A 134 -0.33 -0.95 20.81
CA SER A 134 0.17 0.28 20.17
C SER A 134 0.35 0.08 18.66
N PRO A 135 -0.75 0.04 17.89
CA PRO A 135 -0.69 -0.05 16.42
C PRO A 135 -0.33 1.29 15.75
N GLU A 136 -0.37 2.39 16.51
CA GLU A 136 -0.28 3.76 16.01
C GLU A 136 0.94 4.01 15.11
N PRO A 137 2.18 3.65 15.44
CA PRO A 137 3.31 3.94 14.58
C PRO A 137 3.16 3.38 13.16
N TRP A 138 2.51 2.22 13.05
CA TRP A 138 2.30 1.54 11.77
C TRP A 138 1.15 2.13 10.97
N LEU A 139 0.05 2.47 11.64
CA LEU A 139 -1.09 3.14 10.99
C LEU A 139 -0.68 4.51 10.48
N SER A 140 0.00 5.29 11.31
CA SER A 140 0.46 6.64 10.99
C SER A 140 1.43 6.64 9.81
N VAL A 141 2.41 5.73 9.76
CA VAL A 141 3.36 5.67 8.63
C VAL A 141 2.70 5.21 7.34
N ILE A 142 1.69 4.33 7.39
CA ILE A 142 0.94 3.91 6.20
C ILE A 142 0.15 5.07 5.64
N GLU A 143 -0.59 5.80 6.49
CA GLU A 143 -1.36 6.99 6.12
C GLU A 143 -0.45 8.04 5.48
N HIS A 144 0.59 8.46 6.19
CA HIS A 144 1.60 9.42 5.72
C HIS A 144 2.23 9.01 4.37
N SER A 145 2.59 7.73 4.23
CA SER A 145 3.17 7.22 2.98
C SER A 145 2.16 7.23 1.83
N ALA A 146 0.88 6.94 2.10
CA ALA A 146 -0.18 6.97 1.10
C ALA A 146 -0.50 8.39 0.62
N GLU A 147 -0.51 9.38 1.52
CA GLU A 147 -0.66 10.80 1.16
C GLU A 147 0.47 11.25 0.23
N HIS A 148 1.70 10.92 0.57
CA HIS A 148 2.86 11.30 -0.24
C HIS A 148 2.97 10.52 -1.54
N TYR A 149 2.48 9.28 -1.59
CA TYR A 149 2.31 8.56 -2.85
C TYR A 149 1.38 9.33 -3.80
N GLY A 150 0.24 9.79 -3.32
CA GLY A 150 -0.69 10.62 -4.11
C GLY A 150 -0.04 11.92 -4.59
N LEU A 151 0.71 12.58 -3.72
CA LEU A 151 1.48 13.77 -4.07
C LEU A 151 2.51 13.48 -5.18
N LEU A 152 3.29 12.42 -5.07
CA LEU A 152 4.30 12.04 -6.08
C LEU A 152 3.69 11.65 -7.43
N VAL A 153 2.45 11.11 -7.44
CA VAL A 153 1.69 10.92 -8.69
C VAL A 153 1.52 12.24 -9.44
N ALA A 154 1.23 13.34 -8.72
CA ALA A 154 1.14 14.67 -9.36
C ALA A 154 2.51 15.12 -9.94
N TYR A 155 3.61 14.85 -9.24
CA TYR A 155 4.96 15.14 -9.77
C TYR A 155 5.24 14.39 -11.09
N TYR A 156 4.85 13.13 -11.18
CA TYR A 156 4.94 12.37 -12.42
C TYR A 156 4.17 13.05 -13.55
N ARG A 157 2.89 13.37 -13.30
CA ARG A 157 2.01 13.98 -14.31
C ARG A 157 2.50 15.35 -14.77
N LEU A 158 3.00 16.17 -13.86
CA LEU A 158 3.60 17.48 -14.18
C LEU A 158 4.86 17.35 -15.05
N ASN A 159 5.53 16.21 -15.01
CA ASN A 159 6.68 15.90 -15.87
C ASN A 159 6.29 15.10 -17.13
N ASN A 160 5.00 14.99 -17.46
CA ASN A 160 4.48 14.19 -18.59
C ASN A 160 4.86 12.70 -18.50
N LEU A 161 5.00 12.17 -17.30
CA LEU A 161 5.31 10.77 -17.03
C LEU A 161 4.06 10.02 -16.54
N VAL A 162 4.01 8.71 -16.82
CA VAL A 162 2.99 7.81 -16.26
C VAL A 162 3.58 7.11 -15.06
N PRO A 163 2.96 7.20 -13.85
CA PRO A 163 3.43 6.47 -12.68
C PRO A 163 3.47 4.95 -12.93
N PRO A 164 4.44 4.20 -12.37
CA PRO A 164 4.60 2.76 -12.62
C PRO A 164 3.32 1.95 -12.48
N VAL A 165 2.58 2.16 -11.39
CA VAL A 165 1.32 1.42 -11.08
C VAL A 165 0.20 1.71 -12.09
N SER A 166 0.25 2.85 -12.80
CA SER A 166 -0.75 3.25 -13.81
C SER A 166 -0.41 2.77 -15.22
N ARG A 167 0.69 2.05 -15.41
CA ARG A 167 1.08 1.51 -16.71
C ARG A 167 0.36 0.19 -17.01
N PRO A 168 0.10 -0.14 -18.29
CA PRO A 168 -0.40 -1.46 -18.65
C PRO A 168 0.52 -2.56 -18.10
N LYS A 169 -0.06 -3.59 -17.50
CA LYS A 169 0.72 -4.78 -17.12
C LYS A 169 1.15 -5.50 -18.40
N LYS A 170 2.42 -5.77 -18.49
CA LYS A 170 2.98 -6.61 -19.57
C LYS A 170 2.61 -8.07 -19.37
#